data_fe6c04d6a5b318bc38af1d291ae79240
#
_entry.id   fe6c04d6a5b318bc38af1d291ae79240
#
_cell.length_a   1.000
_cell.length_b   1.000
_cell.length_c   1.000
_cell.angle_alpha   90.00
_cell.angle_beta   90.00
_cell.angle_gamma   90.00
#
_symmetry.space_group_name_H-M   'P 1'
#
loop_
_entity.id
_entity.type
_entity.pdbx_description
1 polymer ?
#
loop_
_entity_poly.entity_id
_entity_poly.type
_entity_poly.pdbx_seq_one_letter_code
_entity_poly.pdbx_strand_id
1 'polypeptide(L)'
;VVNNAGITRDRKLANMSDEDFDAVIAVHLRGHFLLTRNAATYWRDKAKRGGDGGENTVYGRIINTSSEAGLGGPPGQANYGAAKAGITALTVSAARGLGRYGVRANAICPRARTPMTAETFGAAPELGSGEVDPLSPDHVVTLVRFLASPAAEKVNGQVFVVYGPSIGLVAAPVLEHKFTASGDAWTPDGLGAALGGYFADRDPNRMFSSVGLLDN
;
A
#
# COMPACT_ATOMS: atom_id res chain seq x y z
N VAL A 1 -11.39 -11.53 -1.87
CA VAL A 1 -11.08 -10.70 -3.05
C VAL A 1 -9.62 -10.36 -3.04
N VAL A 2 -8.92 -10.63 -4.15
CA VAL A 2 -7.55 -10.20 -4.40
C VAL A 2 -7.56 -9.18 -5.53
N ASN A 3 -7.19 -7.95 -5.25
CA ASN A 3 -7.11 -6.86 -6.20
C ASN A 3 -5.66 -6.71 -6.66
N ASN A 4 -5.35 -7.16 -7.89
CA ASN A 4 -3.97 -7.20 -8.40
C ASN A 4 -3.81 -6.59 -9.80
N ALA A 5 -4.90 -6.26 -10.50
CA ALA A 5 -4.81 -5.65 -11.83
C ALA A 5 -4.03 -4.33 -11.80
N GLY A 6 -3.15 -4.15 -12.79
CA GLY A 6 -2.31 -2.97 -12.85
C GLY A 6 -1.67 -2.74 -14.20
N ILE A 7 -1.27 -1.51 -14.44
CA ILE A 7 -0.53 -1.04 -15.61
C ILE A 7 0.51 -0.01 -15.18
N THR A 8 1.49 0.27 -16.02
CA THR A 8 2.43 1.38 -15.86
C THR A 8 2.32 2.35 -17.04
N ARG A 9 2.50 3.64 -16.76
CA ARG A 9 2.61 4.73 -17.73
C ARG A 9 3.60 5.75 -17.14
N ASP A 10 4.86 5.31 -17.04
CA ASP A 10 5.89 6.07 -16.35
C ASP A 10 6.35 7.26 -17.18
N ARG A 11 6.33 8.44 -16.61
CA ARG A 11 6.77 9.71 -17.19
C ARG A 11 7.30 10.63 -16.10
N LYS A 12 8.27 11.46 -16.42
CA LYS A 12 8.63 12.60 -15.57
C LYS A 12 7.38 13.47 -15.39
N LEU A 13 7.15 13.99 -14.19
CA LEU A 13 5.93 14.72 -13.83
C LEU A 13 5.57 15.83 -14.85
N ALA A 14 6.57 16.61 -15.31
CA ALA A 14 6.35 17.68 -16.27
C ALA A 14 5.96 17.21 -17.69
N ASN A 15 6.12 15.92 -17.99
CA ASN A 15 5.85 15.33 -19.30
C ASN A 15 4.70 14.30 -19.24
N MET A 16 4.05 14.15 -18.08
CA MET A 16 2.94 13.21 -17.88
C MET A 16 1.68 13.83 -18.45
N SER A 17 1.02 13.13 -19.37
CA SER A 17 -0.28 13.58 -19.89
C SER A 17 -1.42 13.21 -18.93
N ASP A 18 -2.56 13.89 -19.10
CA ASP A 18 -3.79 13.57 -18.36
C ASP A 18 -4.21 12.12 -18.64
N GLU A 19 -4.08 11.66 -19.89
CA GLU A 19 -4.42 10.29 -20.31
C GLU A 19 -3.54 9.24 -19.64
N ASP A 20 -2.22 9.48 -19.52
CA ASP A 20 -1.29 8.59 -18.81
C ASP A 20 -1.62 8.54 -17.31
N PHE A 21 -1.97 9.68 -16.73
CA PHE A 21 -2.38 9.77 -15.33
C PHE A 21 -3.71 9.04 -15.09
N ASP A 22 -4.74 9.38 -15.85
CA ASP A 22 -6.10 8.86 -15.68
C ASP A 22 -6.17 7.35 -15.93
N ALA A 23 -5.45 6.82 -16.92
CA ALA A 23 -5.41 5.39 -17.20
C ALA A 23 -4.87 4.60 -16.00
N VAL A 24 -3.81 5.07 -15.36
CA VAL A 24 -3.21 4.42 -14.19
C VAL A 24 -4.16 4.51 -12.98
N ILE A 25 -4.74 5.67 -12.72
CA ILE A 25 -5.72 5.85 -11.64
C ILE A 25 -6.96 4.97 -11.86
N ALA A 26 -7.47 4.89 -13.10
CA ALA A 26 -8.65 4.10 -13.42
C ALA A 26 -8.43 2.61 -13.18
N VAL A 27 -7.32 2.05 -13.64
CA VAL A 27 -7.04 0.62 -13.48
C VAL A 27 -6.71 0.29 -12.02
N HIS A 28 -5.80 1.04 -11.41
CA HIS A 28 -5.33 0.76 -10.06
C HIS A 28 -6.33 1.19 -9.00
N LEU A 29 -6.43 2.49 -8.73
CA LEU A 29 -7.18 2.99 -7.58
C LEU A 29 -8.69 2.78 -7.74
N ARG A 30 -9.25 3.16 -8.90
CA ARG A 30 -10.67 2.99 -9.15
C ARG A 30 -11.06 1.52 -9.25
N GLY A 31 -10.23 0.68 -9.91
CA GLY A 31 -10.46 -0.75 -10.00
C GLY A 31 -10.52 -1.42 -8.62
N HIS A 32 -9.53 -1.19 -7.77
CA HIS A 32 -9.50 -1.68 -6.40
C HIS A 32 -10.70 -1.17 -5.57
N PHE A 33 -11.05 0.12 -5.73
CA PHE A 33 -12.23 0.69 -5.07
C PHE A 33 -13.53 -0.01 -5.46
N LEU A 34 -13.76 -0.24 -6.75
CA LEU A 34 -15.00 -0.83 -7.23
C LEU A 34 -15.22 -2.23 -6.67
N LEU A 35 -14.19 -3.09 -6.72
CA LEU A 35 -14.29 -4.46 -6.21
C LEU A 35 -14.36 -4.48 -4.68
N THR A 36 -13.58 -3.65 -3.99
CA THR A 36 -13.64 -3.50 -2.53
C THR A 36 -15.02 -3.05 -2.07
N ARG A 37 -15.61 -2.03 -2.72
CA ARG A 37 -16.95 -1.53 -2.41
C ARG A 37 -18.02 -2.60 -2.62
N ASN A 38 -17.97 -3.32 -3.73
CA ASN A 38 -18.96 -4.36 -4.04
C ASN A 38 -18.87 -5.51 -3.03
N ALA A 39 -17.68 -5.96 -2.71
CA ALA A 39 -17.44 -6.97 -1.67
C ALA A 39 -17.90 -6.48 -0.28
N ALA A 40 -17.61 -5.23 0.06
CA ALA A 40 -18.02 -4.61 1.32
C ALA A 40 -19.56 -4.59 1.47
N THR A 41 -20.27 -4.22 0.42
CA THR A 41 -21.74 -4.24 0.38
C THR A 41 -22.25 -5.65 0.61
N TYR A 42 -21.73 -6.62 -0.14
CA TYR A 42 -22.14 -8.03 -0.02
C TYR A 42 -21.93 -8.58 1.40
N TRP A 43 -20.73 -8.42 1.96
CA TRP A 43 -20.43 -8.97 3.30
C TRP A 43 -21.18 -8.25 4.42
N ARG A 44 -21.32 -6.91 4.34
CA ARG A 44 -22.15 -6.17 5.29
C ARG A 44 -23.59 -6.68 5.31
N ASP A 45 -24.18 -6.86 4.13
CA ASP A 45 -25.59 -7.27 4.02
C ASP A 45 -25.75 -8.74 4.41
N LYS A 46 -24.79 -9.61 4.13
CA LYS A 46 -24.75 -10.98 4.61
C LYS A 46 -24.63 -11.04 6.12
N ALA A 47 -23.73 -10.27 6.73
CA ALA A 47 -23.58 -10.20 8.18
C ALA A 47 -24.87 -9.75 8.88
N LYS A 48 -25.54 -8.72 8.34
CA LYS A 48 -26.84 -8.22 8.87
C LYS A 48 -27.97 -9.24 8.79
N ARG A 49 -27.90 -10.22 7.89
CA ARG A 49 -28.89 -11.31 7.78
C ARG A 49 -28.59 -12.53 8.66
N GLY A 50 -27.62 -12.44 9.56
CA GLY A 50 -27.25 -13.50 10.48
C GLY A 50 -25.83 -14.05 10.27
N GLY A 51 -25.12 -13.61 9.25
CA GLY A 51 -23.73 -13.97 9.03
C GLY A 51 -23.49 -15.46 8.77
N ASP A 52 -22.27 -15.89 9.07
CA ASP A 52 -21.86 -17.29 9.03
C ASP A 52 -22.02 -17.88 10.44
N GLY A 53 -23.00 -18.79 10.65
CA GLY A 53 -23.24 -19.43 11.95
C GLY A 53 -24.04 -18.61 12.97
N GLY A 54 -24.72 -17.51 12.55
CA GLY A 54 -25.62 -16.75 13.43
C GLY A 54 -24.97 -15.65 14.27
N GLU A 55 -23.70 -15.35 14.05
CA GLU A 55 -22.91 -14.38 14.84
C GLU A 55 -22.88 -12.95 14.28
N ASN A 56 -23.69 -12.63 13.27
CA ASN A 56 -23.65 -11.36 12.54
C ASN A 56 -22.26 -11.03 11.93
N THR A 57 -21.44 -12.03 11.71
CA THR A 57 -20.12 -11.95 11.08
C THR A 57 -20.02 -12.83 9.84
N VAL A 58 -19.05 -12.56 9.01
CA VAL A 58 -18.78 -13.34 7.80
C VAL A 58 -17.27 -13.60 7.69
N TYR A 59 -16.92 -14.64 6.96
CA TYR A 59 -15.54 -14.82 6.52
C TYR A 59 -15.30 -14.01 5.27
N GLY A 60 -14.64 -12.86 5.41
CA GLY A 60 -14.27 -11.98 4.30
C GLY A 60 -12.78 -11.62 4.32
N ARG A 61 -12.13 -11.65 3.16
CA ARG A 61 -10.71 -11.28 2.99
C ARG A 61 -10.55 -10.38 1.77
N ILE A 62 -9.90 -9.24 1.98
CA ILE A 62 -9.50 -8.28 0.94
C ILE A 62 -7.99 -8.18 0.98
N ILE A 63 -7.34 -8.45 -0.16
CA ILE A 63 -5.91 -8.29 -0.34
C ILE A 63 -5.70 -7.36 -1.51
N ASN A 64 -5.18 -6.18 -1.23
CA ASN A 64 -4.95 -5.13 -2.20
C ASN A 64 -3.47 -5.05 -2.56
N THR A 65 -3.15 -5.01 -3.85
CA THR A 65 -1.77 -4.84 -4.31
C THR A 65 -1.40 -3.36 -4.36
N SER A 66 -0.72 -2.89 -3.32
CA SER A 66 -0.05 -1.59 -3.26
C SER A 66 1.35 -1.68 -3.90
N SER A 67 2.25 -0.80 -3.54
CA SER A 67 3.64 -0.78 -3.97
C SER A 67 4.46 0.09 -3.03
N GLU A 68 5.75 -0.17 -2.94
CA GLU A 68 6.72 0.73 -2.31
C GLU A 68 6.76 2.10 -3.00
N ALA A 69 6.40 2.19 -4.28
CA ALA A 69 6.21 3.47 -4.98
C ALA A 69 5.15 4.37 -4.32
N GLY A 70 4.11 3.77 -3.72
CA GLY A 70 3.11 4.50 -2.94
C GLY A 70 3.58 4.92 -1.55
N LEU A 71 4.70 4.40 -1.08
CA LEU A 71 5.32 4.71 0.21
C LEU A 71 6.53 5.65 0.05
N GLY A 72 7.23 5.56 -1.07
CA GLY A 72 8.49 6.26 -1.33
C GLY A 72 8.39 7.44 -2.31
N GLY A 73 7.37 7.48 -3.16
CA GLY A 73 7.18 8.57 -4.14
C GLY A 73 8.30 8.71 -5.17
N PRO A 74 8.68 7.65 -5.92
CA PRO A 74 9.82 7.70 -6.84
C PRO A 74 9.56 8.68 -7.99
N PRO A 75 10.60 9.39 -8.46
CA PRO A 75 10.53 10.22 -9.66
C PRO A 75 10.10 9.40 -10.89
N GLY A 76 9.24 9.98 -11.73
CA GLY A 76 8.75 9.32 -12.95
C GLY A 76 7.48 8.49 -12.77
N GLN A 77 7.04 8.26 -11.54
CA GLN A 77 5.86 7.44 -11.23
C GLN A 77 4.80 8.20 -10.42
N ALA A 78 4.57 9.47 -10.71
CA ALA A 78 3.62 10.29 -9.96
C ALA A 78 2.18 9.71 -9.99
N ASN A 79 1.71 9.24 -11.15
CA ASN A 79 0.43 8.56 -11.32
C ASN A 79 0.38 7.23 -10.55
N TYR A 80 1.39 6.40 -10.72
CA TYR A 80 1.48 5.08 -10.10
C TYR A 80 1.64 5.19 -8.58
N GLY A 81 2.55 6.04 -8.11
CA GLY A 81 2.75 6.32 -6.68
C GLY A 81 1.48 6.83 -6.02
N ALA A 82 0.79 7.80 -6.64
CA ALA A 82 -0.48 8.32 -6.14
C ALA A 82 -1.56 7.23 -6.05
N ALA A 83 -1.70 6.40 -7.10
CA ALA A 83 -2.65 5.30 -7.11
C ALA A 83 -2.35 4.28 -5.99
N LYS A 84 -1.08 3.90 -5.81
CA LYS A 84 -0.66 2.90 -4.82
C LYS A 84 -0.75 3.43 -3.38
N ALA A 85 -0.44 4.69 -3.13
CA ALA A 85 -0.71 5.35 -1.85
C ALA A 85 -2.21 5.38 -1.54
N GLY A 86 -3.04 5.71 -2.54
CA GLY A 86 -4.51 5.67 -2.43
C GLY A 86 -5.04 4.28 -2.12
N ILE A 87 -4.47 3.21 -2.71
CA ILE A 87 -4.82 1.82 -2.41
C ILE A 87 -4.47 1.45 -0.96
N THR A 88 -3.33 1.91 -0.44
CA THR A 88 -2.97 1.72 0.97
C THR A 88 -4.00 2.36 1.89
N ALA A 89 -4.38 3.61 1.63
CA ALA A 89 -5.41 4.32 2.41
C ALA A 89 -6.79 3.64 2.30
N LEU A 90 -7.18 3.21 1.09
CA LEU A 90 -8.42 2.44 0.85
C LEU A 90 -8.44 1.14 1.67
N THR A 91 -7.32 0.44 1.75
CA THR A 91 -7.17 -0.80 2.52
C THR A 91 -7.41 -0.56 4.01
N VAL A 92 -6.79 0.47 4.60
CA VAL A 92 -6.96 0.82 6.01
C VAL A 92 -8.41 1.25 6.28
N SER A 93 -9.02 2.01 5.37
CA SER A 93 -10.44 2.39 5.46
C SER A 93 -11.37 1.17 5.46
N ALA A 94 -11.14 0.23 4.54
CA ALA A 94 -11.89 -1.02 4.47
C ALA A 94 -11.71 -1.87 5.74
N ALA A 95 -10.48 -2.01 6.24
CA ALA A 95 -10.17 -2.74 7.46
C ALA A 95 -10.93 -2.20 8.68
N ARG A 96 -10.94 -0.87 8.85
CA ARG A 96 -11.67 -0.20 9.95
C ARG A 96 -13.19 -0.32 9.80
N GLY A 97 -13.71 -0.09 8.60
CA GLY A 97 -15.16 -0.09 8.34
C GLY A 97 -15.81 -1.47 8.38
N LEU A 98 -15.07 -2.51 7.98
CA LEU A 98 -15.59 -3.85 7.79
C LEU A 98 -15.15 -4.84 8.89
N GLY A 99 -14.20 -4.49 9.74
CA GLY A 99 -13.64 -5.38 10.76
C GLY A 99 -14.71 -5.97 11.68
N ARG A 100 -15.72 -5.16 12.04
CA ARG A 100 -16.88 -5.60 12.88
C ARG A 100 -17.75 -6.67 12.23
N TYR A 101 -17.69 -6.83 10.91
CA TYR A 101 -18.40 -7.86 10.16
C TYR A 101 -17.57 -9.12 9.93
N GLY A 102 -16.36 -9.23 10.50
CA GLY A 102 -15.47 -10.38 10.29
C GLY A 102 -14.61 -10.29 9.03
N VAL A 103 -14.63 -9.17 8.31
CA VAL A 103 -13.80 -8.95 7.13
C VAL A 103 -12.43 -8.42 7.54
N ARG A 104 -11.37 -8.96 6.94
CA ARG A 104 -10.00 -8.48 7.09
C ARG A 104 -9.50 -7.93 5.77
N ALA A 105 -8.90 -6.75 5.79
CA ALA A 105 -8.35 -6.11 4.60
C ALA A 105 -6.88 -5.73 4.84
N ASN A 106 -6.00 -6.19 3.95
CA ASN A 106 -4.57 -5.93 4.03
C ASN A 106 -4.01 -5.57 2.67
N ALA A 107 -2.89 -4.86 2.64
CA ALA A 107 -2.17 -4.50 1.43
C ALA A 107 -0.82 -5.22 1.34
N ILE A 108 -0.39 -5.53 0.13
CA ILE A 108 0.94 -6.07 -0.17
C ILE A 108 1.67 -5.14 -1.13
N CYS A 109 2.98 -5.03 -0.97
CA CYS A 109 3.92 -4.36 -1.86
C CYS A 109 4.89 -5.43 -2.39
N PRO A 110 4.58 -6.09 -3.52
CA PRO A 110 5.38 -7.20 -4.01
C PRO A 110 6.59 -6.73 -4.81
N ARG A 111 7.74 -7.36 -4.58
CA ARG A 111 8.88 -7.35 -5.49
C ARG A 111 8.92 -8.70 -6.20
N ALA A 112 8.48 -8.73 -7.44
CA ALA A 112 8.44 -9.95 -8.23
C ALA A 112 8.81 -9.66 -9.68
N ARG A 113 9.48 -10.61 -10.32
CA ARG A 113 9.81 -10.58 -11.74
C ARG A 113 8.57 -10.96 -12.55
N THR A 114 8.09 -10.01 -13.31
CA THR A 114 6.92 -10.14 -14.17
C THR A 114 7.18 -9.39 -15.48
N PRO A 115 6.36 -9.56 -16.51
CA PRO A 115 6.47 -8.73 -17.72
C PRO A 115 6.44 -7.22 -17.43
N MET A 116 5.72 -6.78 -16.41
CA MET A 116 5.64 -5.36 -16.00
C MET A 116 6.95 -4.86 -15.38
N THR A 117 7.72 -5.72 -14.73
CA THR A 117 8.94 -5.38 -13.97
C THR A 117 10.22 -5.84 -14.66
N ALA A 118 10.12 -6.38 -15.88
CA ALA A 118 11.25 -6.94 -16.63
C ALA A 118 12.36 -5.89 -16.88
N GLU A 119 12.00 -4.65 -17.15
CA GLU A 119 12.97 -3.56 -17.34
C GLU A 119 13.69 -3.19 -16.04
N THR A 120 13.02 -3.33 -14.89
CA THR A 120 13.58 -2.98 -13.59
C THR A 120 14.48 -4.09 -13.03
N PHE A 121 14.05 -5.35 -13.15
CA PHE A 121 14.72 -6.49 -12.51
C PHE A 121 15.54 -7.35 -13.48
N GLY A 122 15.54 -7.05 -14.76
CA GLY A 122 16.27 -7.78 -15.79
C GLY A 122 15.79 -9.22 -15.99
N ALA A 123 16.61 -10.02 -16.69
CA ALA A 123 16.34 -11.42 -16.96
C ALA A 123 16.37 -12.29 -15.66
N ALA A 124 15.69 -13.42 -15.69
CA ALA A 124 15.80 -14.38 -14.61
C ALA A 124 17.23 -14.91 -14.50
N PRO A 125 17.78 -15.09 -13.29
CA PRO A 125 19.10 -15.67 -13.11
C PRO A 125 19.12 -17.15 -13.56
N GLU A 126 20.30 -17.64 -13.97
CA GLU A 126 20.52 -19.08 -14.07
C GLU A 126 20.60 -19.66 -12.66
N LEU A 127 19.69 -20.56 -12.34
CA LEU A 127 19.56 -21.14 -11.01
C LEU A 127 20.16 -22.54 -10.96
N GLY A 128 20.86 -22.83 -9.88
CA GLY A 128 21.29 -24.18 -9.54
C GLY A 128 20.12 -25.09 -9.13
N SER A 129 20.40 -26.38 -9.04
CA SER A 129 19.39 -27.36 -8.61
C SER A 129 18.91 -27.06 -7.18
N GLY A 130 17.61 -26.76 -7.03
CA GLY A 130 16.98 -26.46 -5.74
C GLY A 130 17.01 -24.96 -5.34
N GLU A 131 17.62 -24.10 -6.14
CA GLU A 131 17.55 -22.66 -5.93
C GLU A 131 16.23 -22.08 -6.46
N VAL A 132 15.70 -21.08 -5.77
CA VAL A 132 14.48 -20.36 -6.15
C VAL A 132 14.84 -18.90 -6.43
N ASP A 133 14.38 -18.36 -7.57
CA ASP A 133 14.56 -16.93 -7.87
C ASP A 133 13.98 -16.07 -6.72
N PRO A 134 14.79 -15.22 -6.06
CA PRO A 134 14.28 -14.30 -5.03
C PRO A 134 13.17 -13.38 -5.52
N LEU A 135 13.07 -13.17 -6.83
CA LEU A 135 12.00 -12.41 -7.47
C LEU A 135 10.89 -13.29 -8.04
N SER A 136 10.84 -14.59 -7.70
CA SER A 136 9.73 -15.45 -8.11
C SER A 136 8.41 -14.93 -7.56
N PRO A 137 7.35 -14.85 -8.37
CA PRO A 137 6.00 -14.57 -7.90
C PRO A 137 5.49 -15.55 -6.82
N ASP A 138 6.06 -16.73 -6.70
CA ASP A 138 5.65 -17.76 -5.72
C ASP A 138 5.81 -17.28 -4.27
N HIS A 139 6.79 -16.42 -4.00
CA HIS A 139 6.94 -15.78 -2.69
C HIS A 139 5.73 -14.91 -2.36
N VAL A 140 5.24 -14.15 -3.35
CA VAL A 140 4.03 -13.31 -3.22
C VAL A 140 2.79 -14.18 -3.01
N VAL A 141 2.67 -15.25 -3.79
CA VAL A 141 1.55 -16.23 -3.68
C VAL A 141 1.46 -16.80 -2.27
N THR A 142 2.60 -17.13 -1.65
CA THR A 142 2.66 -17.66 -0.29
C THR A 142 2.07 -16.68 0.73
N LEU A 143 2.43 -15.40 0.67
CA LEU A 143 1.85 -14.37 1.54
C LEU A 143 0.35 -14.18 1.27
N VAL A 144 -0.05 -14.12 0.00
CA VAL A 144 -1.47 -13.97 -0.37
C VAL A 144 -2.31 -15.15 0.16
N ARG A 145 -1.82 -16.38 0.04
CA ARG A 145 -2.49 -17.58 0.59
C ARG A 145 -2.66 -17.49 2.11
N PHE A 146 -1.62 -17.04 2.83
CA PHE A 146 -1.71 -16.84 4.27
C PHE A 146 -2.76 -15.78 4.60
N LEU A 147 -2.69 -14.59 3.99
CA LEU A 147 -3.64 -13.50 4.24
C LEU A 147 -5.10 -13.85 3.85
N ALA A 148 -5.26 -14.75 2.88
CA ALA A 148 -6.58 -15.27 2.48
C ALA A 148 -7.10 -16.37 3.39
N SER A 149 -6.29 -16.93 4.30
CA SER A 149 -6.64 -18.07 5.14
C SER A 149 -7.26 -17.66 6.49
N PRO A 150 -7.91 -18.60 7.21
CA PRO A 150 -8.35 -18.37 8.59
C PRO A 150 -7.20 -18.07 9.56
N ALA A 151 -5.97 -18.54 9.29
CA ALA A 151 -4.80 -18.25 10.12
C ALA A 151 -4.47 -16.77 10.24
N ALA A 152 -4.90 -15.95 9.26
CA ALA A 152 -4.72 -14.48 9.29
C ALA A 152 -5.89 -13.72 9.97
N GLU A 153 -6.68 -14.36 10.83
CA GLU A 153 -7.84 -13.75 11.47
C GLU A 153 -7.50 -12.47 12.26
N LYS A 154 -6.31 -12.42 12.84
CA LYS A 154 -5.84 -11.27 13.62
C LYS A 154 -5.08 -10.23 12.79
N VAL A 155 -4.87 -10.48 11.50
CA VAL A 155 -4.13 -9.59 10.59
C VAL A 155 -5.13 -8.70 9.85
N ASN A 156 -5.18 -7.42 10.22
CA ASN A 156 -6.14 -6.48 9.63
C ASN A 156 -5.56 -5.07 9.53
N GLY A 157 -5.71 -4.43 8.38
CA GLY A 157 -5.23 -3.07 8.12
C GLY A 157 -3.71 -2.95 8.01
N GLN A 158 -3.03 -4.06 7.70
CA GLN A 158 -1.58 -4.11 7.61
C GLN A 158 -1.09 -3.94 6.17
N VAL A 159 0.15 -3.47 6.04
CA VAL A 159 0.87 -3.32 4.77
C VAL A 159 2.15 -4.14 4.84
N PHE A 160 2.33 -5.03 3.88
CA PHE A 160 3.48 -5.93 3.83
C PHE A 160 4.30 -5.69 2.57
N VAL A 161 5.62 -5.62 2.71
CA VAL A 161 6.56 -5.78 1.58
C VAL A 161 6.95 -7.25 1.51
N VAL A 162 6.92 -7.84 0.31
CA VAL A 162 7.37 -9.21 0.10
C VAL A 162 8.45 -9.25 -0.97
N TYR A 163 9.61 -9.78 -0.59
CA TYR A 163 10.78 -9.94 -1.45
C TYR A 163 11.51 -11.25 -1.13
N GLY A 164 11.51 -12.18 -2.05
CA GLY A 164 12.10 -13.50 -1.81
C GLY A 164 11.54 -14.13 -0.54
N PRO A 165 12.39 -14.70 0.30
CA PRO A 165 11.97 -15.31 1.55
C PRO A 165 11.59 -14.28 2.65
N SER A 166 11.80 -13.00 2.39
CA SER A 166 11.59 -11.95 3.39
C SER A 166 10.21 -11.31 3.28
N ILE A 167 9.58 -11.10 4.43
CA ILE A 167 8.32 -10.36 4.54
C ILE A 167 8.51 -9.25 5.57
N GLY A 168 8.48 -8.00 5.10
CA GLY A 168 8.54 -6.80 5.94
C GLY A 168 7.14 -6.32 6.30
N LEU A 169 6.90 -6.01 7.58
CA LEU A 169 5.70 -5.30 8.03
C LEU A 169 6.01 -3.80 8.08
N VAL A 170 5.27 -3.02 7.29
CA VAL A 170 5.45 -1.57 7.24
C VAL A 170 4.86 -0.92 8.48
N ALA A 171 5.64 -0.10 9.18
CA ALA A 171 5.17 0.66 10.34
C ALA A 171 4.15 1.73 9.92
N ALA A 172 3.17 1.97 10.78
CA ALA A 172 2.25 3.09 10.57
C ALA A 172 3.00 4.43 10.67
N PRO A 173 2.59 5.45 9.89
CA PRO A 173 3.12 6.79 10.05
C PRO A 173 2.95 7.29 11.49
N VAL A 174 3.99 7.95 12.02
CA VAL A 174 3.99 8.55 13.36
C VAL A 174 4.19 10.06 13.24
N LEU A 175 3.71 10.79 14.24
CA LEU A 175 4.01 12.22 14.37
C LEU A 175 5.44 12.38 14.87
N GLU A 176 6.36 12.81 14.01
CA GLU A 176 7.77 12.99 14.37
C GLU A 176 7.97 14.10 15.39
N HIS A 177 7.30 15.25 15.21
CA HIS A 177 7.39 16.39 16.11
C HIS A 177 6.05 17.15 16.15
N LYS A 178 5.75 17.75 17.30
CA LYS A 178 4.58 18.61 17.50
C LYS A 178 5.04 20.01 17.87
N PHE A 179 4.76 20.98 17.03
CA PHE A 179 4.94 22.40 17.34
C PHE A 179 3.69 22.94 18.02
N THR A 180 3.88 23.79 19.03
CA THR A 180 2.77 24.43 19.75
C THR A 180 3.05 25.93 19.85
N ALA A 181 2.08 26.77 19.55
CA ALA A 181 2.17 28.22 19.71
C ALA A 181 2.38 28.57 21.19
N SER A 182 3.11 29.65 21.48
CA SER A 182 3.29 30.17 22.84
C SER A 182 2.05 30.90 23.38
N GLY A 183 1.08 31.24 22.51
CA GLY A 183 -0.20 31.83 22.83
C GLY A 183 -1.36 31.04 22.21
N ASP A 184 -2.53 31.65 22.12
CA ASP A 184 -3.75 31.00 21.63
C ASP A 184 -3.71 30.67 20.14
N ALA A 185 -2.83 31.33 19.37
CA ALA A 185 -2.68 31.12 17.93
C ALA A 185 -1.25 31.37 17.45
N TRP A 186 -0.89 30.79 16.31
CA TRP A 186 0.35 31.08 15.61
C TRP A 186 0.32 32.48 14.99
N THR A 187 1.40 33.24 15.15
CA THR A 187 1.72 34.37 14.29
C THR A 187 2.63 33.92 13.14
N PRO A 188 2.64 34.57 11.97
CA PRO A 188 3.56 34.25 10.88
C PRO A 188 5.03 34.20 11.32
N ASP A 189 5.48 35.18 12.10
CA ASP A 189 6.84 35.25 12.60
C ASP A 189 7.15 34.14 13.61
N GLY A 190 6.24 33.86 14.54
CA GLY A 190 6.38 32.81 15.52
C GLY A 190 6.42 31.42 14.86
N LEU A 191 5.58 31.18 13.85
CA LEU A 191 5.63 29.94 13.08
C LEU A 191 6.91 29.84 12.26
N GLY A 192 7.33 30.94 11.60
CA GLY A 192 8.58 31.01 10.85
C GLY A 192 9.79 30.70 11.71
N ALA A 193 9.87 31.26 12.92
CA ALA A 193 10.96 30.97 13.87
C ALA A 193 10.96 29.49 14.31
N ALA A 194 9.79 28.92 14.66
CA ALA A 194 9.66 27.57 15.13
C ALA A 194 10.01 26.53 14.04
N LEU A 195 9.43 26.63 12.85
CA LEU A 195 9.69 25.72 11.74
C LEU A 195 11.08 25.97 11.14
N GLY A 196 11.47 27.25 10.94
CA GLY A 196 12.78 27.60 10.40
C GLY A 196 13.90 27.07 11.29
N GLY A 197 13.80 27.24 12.61
CA GLY A 197 14.77 26.69 13.56
C GLY A 197 14.84 25.14 13.53
N TYR A 198 13.72 24.46 13.46
CA TYR A 198 13.67 23.01 13.39
C TYR A 198 14.31 22.44 12.11
N PHE A 199 14.11 23.12 10.98
CA PHE A 199 14.62 22.66 9.69
C PHE A 199 15.98 23.25 9.29
N ALA A 200 16.58 24.15 10.11
CA ALA A 200 17.81 24.86 9.76
C ALA A 200 18.99 23.91 9.41
N ASP A 201 19.15 22.85 10.19
CA ASP A 201 20.24 21.88 10.02
C ASP A 201 19.76 20.54 9.43
N ARG A 202 18.51 20.48 8.98
CA ARG A 202 17.96 19.24 8.43
C ARG A 202 18.30 19.10 6.95
N ASP A 203 18.77 17.91 6.57
CA ASP A 203 18.94 17.58 5.15
C ASP A 203 17.59 17.73 4.41
N PRO A 204 17.49 18.62 3.40
CA PRO A 204 16.26 18.80 2.63
C PRO A 204 15.83 17.55 1.85
N ASN A 205 16.73 16.58 1.64
CA ASN A 205 16.43 15.29 1.04
C ASN A 205 15.80 14.29 2.02
N ARG A 206 15.80 14.58 3.32
CA ARG A 206 15.05 13.81 4.31
C ARG A 206 13.56 14.14 4.20
N MET A 207 12.91 13.49 3.28
CA MET A 207 11.49 13.67 2.96
C MET A 207 10.60 12.70 3.75
N PHE A 208 9.30 12.93 3.71
CA PHE A 208 8.28 11.95 4.12
C PHE A 208 8.27 10.81 3.09
N SER A 209 9.12 9.83 3.32
CA SER A 209 9.33 8.72 2.37
C SER A 209 9.81 7.48 3.11
N SER A 210 9.43 6.33 2.62
CA SER A 210 9.85 5.02 3.11
C SER A 210 11.00 4.43 2.28
N VAL A 211 11.84 5.24 1.67
CA VAL A 211 12.95 4.80 0.79
C VAL A 211 13.92 3.86 1.51
N GLY A 212 14.13 4.01 2.80
CA GLY A 212 14.94 3.08 3.61
C GLY A 212 14.41 1.62 3.66
N LEU A 213 13.21 1.35 3.13
CA LEU A 213 12.72 -0.02 2.92
C LEU A 213 13.43 -0.72 1.75
N LEU A 214 14.08 0.04 0.87
CA LEU A 214 14.74 -0.48 -0.34
C LEU A 214 16.18 -0.91 -0.09
N ASP A 215 16.78 -0.45 1.01
CA ASP A 215 18.21 -0.57 1.31
C ASP A 215 18.56 -1.73 2.27
N ASN A 216 17.56 -2.55 2.67
CA ASN A 216 17.72 -3.70 3.58
C ASN A 216 17.40 -5.02 2.90
#